data_b0e135c0e0e09ac95bb400768676493a
#
_entry.id   b0e135c0e0e09ac95bb400768676493a
#
_cell.length_a   1.000
_cell.length_b   1.000
_cell.length_c   1.000
_cell.angle_alpha   90.00
_cell.angle_beta   90.00
_cell.angle_gamma   90.00
#
_symmetry.space_group_name_H-M   'P 1'
#
loop_
_entity.id
_entity.type
_entity.pdbx_description
1 polymer ?
#
loop_
_entity_poly.entity_id
_entity_poly.type
_entity_poly.pdbx_seq_one_letter_code
_entity_poly.pdbx_strand_id
1 'polypeptide(L)'
;TARKKKDRSQVDLLPELFESPEQAPVLDEMSEFPAVAESEASVPEPATKNEGENVLEGGLLAQGEVKTPGVEESGGKIESVPTTEERPSTNSSPQGHQLARASDLVQSGRIDEALEQYLEILAENPQNLKAHNNLGVLFDELGQHDTAVEHLESALKVDQDNVEVLINLASALTKLGRFRRAGDPVRRALRLAPDDPAARLAQAILSFRRGLYDQAEVELRWICDRDPGAGEALYYRAEALNRTGQFSEAMELMSRAAELLPDDARPYYTLGHLYDRQNRAFEAAEMYRRARDRQSS
;
A
#
# COMPACT_ATOMS: atom_id res chain seq x y z
N THR A 1 48.71 6.61 39.22
CA THR A 1 47.35 6.93 38.76
C THR A 1 47.33 6.82 37.25
N ALA A 2 47.07 5.62 36.75
CA ALA A 2 46.97 5.34 35.31
C ALA A 2 45.49 5.37 34.88
N ARG A 3 45.11 6.35 34.07
CA ARG A 3 43.82 6.39 33.38
C ARG A 3 43.85 5.42 32.21
N LYS A 4 43.02 4.36 32.27
CA LYS A 4 42.72 3.50 31.13
C LYS A 4 42.04 4.31 30.01
N LYS A 5 42.66 4.42 28.86
CA LYS A 5 42.05 4.86 27.59
C LYS A 5 41.08 3.77 27.17
N LYS A 6 39.83 4.12 27.02
CA LYS A 6 38.76 3.31 26.42
C LYS A 6 38.92 3.41 24.92
N ASP A 7 39.08 2.28 24.28
CA ASP A 7 39.24 2.12 22.84
C ASP A 7 37.95 2.57 22.14
N ARG A 8 38.07 3.59 21.26
CA ARG A 8 36.99 4.17 20.47
C ARG A 8 37.18 3.74 18.99
N SER A 9 36.94 2.50 18.72
CA SER A 9 37.12 2.00 17.35
C SER A 9 35.95 1.20 16.80
N GLN A 10 34.69 1.65 17.08
CA GLN A 10 33.52 1.01 16.46
C GLN A 10 32.29 1.89 16.25
N VAL A 11 32.42 3.23 16.32
CA VAL A 11 31.27 4.15 16.17
C VAL A 11 31.50 5.22 15.08
N ASP A 12 32.56 5.12 14.29
CA ASP A 12 32.91 6.13 13.25
C ASP A 12 32.32 5.81 11.85
N LEU A 13 31.19 5.09 11.76
CA LEU A 13 30.52 4.81 10.46
C LEU A 13 29.26 5.66 10.24
N LEU A 14 28.94 6.61 11.12
CA LEU A 14 27.72 7.41 11.02
C LEU A 14 27.84 8.87 10.56
N PRO A 15 29.03 9.49 10.29
CA PRO A 15 29.06 10.89 9.87
C PRO A 15 28.82 11.15 8.39
N GLU A 16 28.80 10.14 7.52
CA GLU A 16 28.66 10.39 6.07
C GLU A 16 27.23 10.20 5.51
N LEU A 17 26.24 9.90 6.36
CA LEU A 17 24.85 9.69 5.96
C LEU A 17 23.95 10.91 6.14
N PHE A 18 24.45 12.02 6.69
CA PHE A 18 23.69 13.25 6.89
C PHE A 18 24.29 14.42 6.12
N GLU A 19 24.38 14.31 4.82
CA GLU A 19 24.40 15.51 3.98
C GLU A 19 22.97 15.94 3.68
N SER A 20 22.69 17.20 4.01
CA SER A 20 21.41 17.91 4.02
C SER A 20 20.47 17.60 2.85
N PRO A 21 19.13 17.61 3.06
CA PRO A 21 18.14 17.45 2.00
C PRO A 21 17.96 18.76 1.22
N GLU A 22 18.95 19.17 0.43
CA GLU A 22 18.78 20.10 -0.65
C GLU A 22 18.80 19.32 -1.96
N GLN A 23 17.64 18.86 -2.36
CA GLN A 23 17.16 18.60 -3.71
C GLN A 23 16.10 17.50 -3.70
N ALA A 24 14.91 17.85 -3.23
CA ALA A 24 13.73 17.14 -3.70
C ALA A 24 13.62 17.47 -5.21
N PRO A 25 13.56 16.46 -6.10
CA PRO A 25 13.37 16.75 -7.52
C PRO A 25 12.02 17.44 -7.69
N VAL A 26 12.08 18.65 -8.23
CA VAL A 26 10.91 19.41 -8.66
C VAL A 26 10.16 18.52 -9.66
N LEU A 27 8.88 18.26 -9.41
CA LEU A 27 8.00 17.40 -10.21
C LEU A 27 7.79 17.86 -11.67
N ASP A 28 8.56 18.82 -12.14
CA ASP A 28 8.45 19.42 -13.49
C ASP A 28 9.25 18.68 -14.59
N GLU A 29 10.10 17.70 -14.23
CA GLU A 29 10.85 16.93 -15.23
C GLU A 29 10.19 15.61 -15.67
N MET A 30 8.94 15.33 -15.27
CA MET A 30 8.23 14.11 -15.68
C MET A 30 7.40 14.28 -16.97
N SER A 31 7.66 15.29 -17.80
CA SER A 31 6.92 15.49 -19.07
C SER A 31 7.54 14.77 -20.28
N GLU A 32 8.70 14.11 -20.14
CA GLU A 32 9.32 13.41 -21.26
C GLU A 32 9.56 11.92 -20.95
N PHE A 33 8.51 11.10 -21.03
CA PHE A 33 8.69 9.68 -21.31
C PHE A 33 8.61 9.47 -22.81
N PRO A 34 9.63 8.85 -23.46
CA PRO A 34 9.56 8.54 -24.87
C PRO A 34 8.44 7.53 -25.10
N ALA A 35 7.56 7.85 -26.07
CA ALA A 35 6.57 6.94 -26.57
C ALA A 35 7.24 5.63 -26.99
N VAL A 36 6.89 4.54 -26.31
CA VAL A 36 7.32 3.20 -26.73
C VAL A 36 6.62 2.90 -28.03
N ALA A 37 7.40 2.75 -29.10
CA ALA A 37 6.93 2.38 -30.44
C ALA A 37 6.04 1.13 -30.35
N GLU A 38 4.81 1.26 -30.83
CA GLU A 38 3.88 0.16 -31.06
C GLU A 38 4.50 -0.78 -32.09
N SER A 39 4.91 -1.96 -31.66
CA SER A 39 5.12 -3.08 -32.57
C SER A 39 3.77 -3.71 -32.85
N GLU A 40 3.30 -3.54 -34.06
CA GLU A 40 2.12 -4.19 -34.63
C GLU A 40 2.24 -5.71 -34.48
N ALA A 41 1.48 -6.30 -33.56
CA ALA A 41 1.17 -7.71 -33.54
C ALA A 41 -0.31 -7.84 -33.89
N SER A 42 -0.57 -8.25 -35.13
CA SER A 42 -1.86 -8.55 -35.73
C SER A 42 -2.70 -9.50 -34.88
N VAL A 43 -3.85 -9.02 -34.43
CA VAL A 43 -4.90 -9.82 -33.82
C VAL A 43 -5.71 -10.48 -34.93
N PRO A 44 -5.95 -11.81 -34.95
CA PRO A 44 -6.85 -12.44 -35.90
C PRO A 44 -8.31 -12.16 -35.54
N GLU A 45 -9.12 -11.77 -36.52
CA GLU A 45 -10.55 -11.56 -36.41
C GLU A 45 -11.30 -12.85 -36.00
N PRO A 46 -12.36 -12.76 -35.16
CA PRO A 46 -13.25 -13.89 -34.93
C PRO A 46 -14.23 -14.07 -36.08
N ALA A 47 -14.22 -15.27 -36.63
CA ALA A 47 -15.13 -15.73 -37.69
C ALA A 47 -16.60 -15.69 -37.22
N THR A 48 -17.43 -15.01 -38.01
CA THR A 48 -18.89 -15.08 -37.97
C THR A 48 -19.39 -16.43 -38.51
N LYS A 49 -20.25 -17.12 -37.73
CA LYS A 49 -21.23 -18.08 -38.28
C LYS A 49 -22.48 -18.11 -37.41
N ASN A 50 -23.55 -17.59 -38.02
CA ASN A 50 -24.89 -18.09 -38.31
C ASN A 50 -25.66 -18.91 -37.24
N GLU A 51 -26.78 -18.29 -36.82
CA GLU A 51 -28.17 -18.69 -36.93
C GLU A 51 -28.55 -20.17 -36.63
N GLY A 52 -29.48 -20.32 -35.71
CA GLY A 52 -30.21 -21.53 -35.42
C GLY A 52 -31.23 -21.33 -34.32
N GLU A 53 -32.43 -20.83 -34.72
CA GLU A 53 -33.63 -20.83 -33.88
C GLU A 53 -33.92 -22.23 -33.37
N ASN A 54 -34.33 -22.36 -32.11
CA ASN A 54 -35.43 -23.28 -31.78
C ASN A 54 -36.15 -22.87 -30.50
N VAL A 55 -37.40 -22.53 -30.67
CA VAL A 55 -38.44 -22.33 -29.66
C VAL A 55 -38.89 -23.70 -29.17
N LEU A 56 -39.07 -23.91 -27.89
CA LEU A 56 -40.16 -24.74 -27.36
C LEU A 56 -40.46 -24.39 -25.88
N GLU A 57 -41.72 -24.18 -25.68
CA GLU A 57 -42.47 -23.89 -24.47
C GLU A 57 -42.47 -25.04 -23.42
N GLY A 58 -42.76 -24.66 -22.20
CA GLY A 58 -43.77 -25.40 -21.41
C GLY A 58 -43.36 -26.07 -20.12
N GLY A 59 -44.02 -25.68 -19.03
CA GLY A 59 -44.36 -26.57 -17.91
C GLY A 59 -43.80 -26.17 -16.54
N LEU A 60 -44.47 -25.36 -15.81
CA LEU A 60 -45.49 -25.54 -14.74
C LEU A 60 -45.06 -26.44 -13.54
N LEU A 61 -44.94 -25.77 -12.39
CA LEU A 61 -45.32 -26.13 -10.99
C LEU A 61 -44.88 -27.50 -10.42
N ALA A 62 -44.17 -27.45 -9.27
CA ALA A 62 -44.52 -28.25 -8.09
C ALA A 62 -43.92 -27.63 -6.81
N GLN A 63 -44.84 -27.27 -5.90
CA GLN A 63 -44.58 -26.99 -4.49
C GLN A 63 -44.26 -28.34 -3.80
N GLY A 64 -43.25 -28.32 -2.92
CA GLY A 64 -42.89 -29.44 -2.07
C GLY A 64 -42.56 -28.95 -0.66
N GLU A 65 -43.55 -29.00 0.21
CA GLU A 65 -43.37 -28.86 1.67
C GLU A 65 -42.46 -29.96 2.21
N VAL A 66 -41.44 -29.63 2.96
CA VAL A 66 -40.67 -30.61 3.76
C VAL A 66 -40.91 -30.32 5.23
N LYS A 67 -41.53 -31.27 5.88
CA LYS A 67 -41.81 -31.37 7.30
C LYS A 67 -40.52 -31.51 8.10
N THR A 68 -40.45 -30.80 9.23
CA THR A 68 -39.47 -30.98 10.29
C THR A 68 -39.86 -32.18 11.15
N PRO A 69 -38.95 -33.09 11.53
CA PRO A 69 -39.18 -34.05 12.60
C PRO A 69 -38.72 -33.50 13.95
N GLY A 70 -39.48 -33.86 14.97
CA GLY A 70 -39.41 -33.40 16.35
C GLY A 70 -38.10 -33.73 17.08
N VAL A 71 -37.86 -32.93 18.09
CA VAL A 71 -36.79 -33.04 19.07
C VAL A 71 -37.23 -33.96 20.17
N GLU A 72 -36.52 -35.07 20.39
CA GLU A 72 -36.58 -35.86 21.65
C GLU A 72 -35.42 -35.41 22.56
N GLU A 73 -35.76 -34.92 23.73
CA GLU A 73 -34.82 -34.66 24.83
C GLU A 73 -34.29 -35.97 25.40
N SER A 74 -32.98 -36.20 25.32
CA SER A 74 -32.30 -37.16 26.18
C SER A 74 -31.19 -36.46 26.96
N GLY A 75 -31.38 -36.35 28.27
CA GLY A 75 -30.41 -35.81 29.20
C GLY A 75 -29.13 -36.62 29.25
N GLY A 76 -28.05 -36.12 28.75
CA GLY A 76 -26.71 -36.62 28.92
C GLY A 76 -25.86 -35.58 29.67
N LYS A 77 -25.34 -35.98 30.83
CA LYS A 77 -24.35 -35.19 31.58
C LYS A 77 -23.15 -34.88 30.70
N ILE A 78 -22.92 -33.60 30.48
CA ILE A 78 -21.71 -33.13 29.80
C ILE A 78 -20.61 -33.04 30.87
N GLU A 79 -19.66 -33.99 30.83
CA GLU A 79 -18.38 -33.85 31.51
C GLU A 79 -17.66 -32.63 30.92
N SER A 80 -17.18 -31.78 31.82
CA SER A 80 -16.39 -30.56 31.49
C SER A 80 -15.11 -30.93 30.74
N VAL A 81 -15.06 -30.60 29.46
CA VAL A 81 -13.85 -30.62 28.64
C VAL A 81 -12.91 -29.52 29.20
N PRO A 82 -11.62 -29.81 29.45
CA PRO A 82 -10.69 -28.80 29.95
C PRO A 82 -10.57 -27.69 28.93
N THR A 83 -10.73 -26.48 29.42
CA THR A 83 -10.55 -25.20 28.72
C THR A 83 -9.26 -25.25 27.93
N THR A 84 -9.36 -25.07 26.64
CA THR A 84 -8.23 -24.85 25.71
C THR A 84 -7.34 -23.78 26.30
N GLU A 85 -6.10 -24.13 26.62
CA GLU A 85 -5.07 -23.19 27.05
C GLU A 85 -4.99 -22.08 26.00
N GLU A 86 -5.28 -20.85 26.45
CA GLU A 86 -5.05 -19.64 25.68
C GLU A 86 -3.58 -19.63 25.26
N ARG A 87 -3.30 -19.70 23.97
CA ARG A 87 -1.96 -19.47 23.46
C ARG A 87 -1.54 -18.10 23.97
N PRO A 88 -0.39 -17.98 24.67
CA PRO A 88 0.08 -16.69 25.16
C PRO A 88 0.18 -15.74 23.97
N SER A 89 -0.45 -14.56 24.09
CA SER A 89 -0.35 -13.49 23.09
C SER A 89 1.13 -13.23 22.81
N THR A 90 1.51 -13.14 21.56
CA THR A 90 2.90 -12.93 21.08
C THR A 90 3.57 -11.67 21.63
N ASN A 91 2.83 -10.81 22.35
CA ASN A 91 3.33 -9.62 23.04
C ASN A 91 3.95 -9.89 24.42
N SER A 92 3.87 -11.11 24.94
CA SER A 92 4.40 -11.43 26.30
C SER A 92 5.88 -11.85 26.29
N SER A 93 6.53 -11.93 25.13
CA SER A 93 7.96 -12.22 25.02
C SER A 93 8.79 -10.95 25.21
N PRO A 94 10.03 -11.05 25.76
CA PRO A 94 10.94 -9.90 25.84
C PRO A 94 11.11 -9.16 24.51
N GLN A 95 11.23 -9.90 23.40
CA GLN A 95 11.30 -9.32 22.05
C GLN A 95 10.01 -8.64 21.62
N GLY A 96 8.83 -9.13 22.06
CA GLY A 96 7.55 -8.48 21.82
C GLY A 96 7.48 -7.10 22.47
N HIS A 97 8.01 -6.96 23.69
CA HIS A 97 8.09 -5.66 24.38
C HIS A 97 9.09 -4.70 23.72
N GLN A 98 10.23 -5.22 23.22
CA GLN A 98 11.20 -4.39 22.47
C GLN A 98 10.59 -3.88 21.16
N LEU A 99 9.87 -4.73 20.41
CA LEU A 99 9.17 -4.32 19.18
C LEU A 99 8.09 -3.28 19.45
N ALA A 100 7.28 -3.45 20.50
CA ALA A 100 6.26 -2.48 20.89
C ALA A 100 6.90 -1.12 21.24
N ARG A 101 7.98 -1.13 22.04
CA ARG A 101 8.72 0.09 22.37
C ARG A 101 9.28 0.80 21.13
N ALA A 102 9.85 0.06 20.17
CA ALA A 102 10.34 0.64 18.93
C ALA A 102 9.20 1.27 18.11
N SER A 103 8.03 0.60 18.06
CA SER A 103 6.83 1.17 17.42
C SER A 103 6.34 2.44 18.10
N ASP A 104 6.35 2.49 19.44
CA ASP A 104 5.97 3.69 20.21
C ASP A 104 6.93 4.87 19.93
N LEU A 105 8.22 4.59 19.73
CA LEU A 105 9.21 5.60 19.34
C LEU A 105 8.90 6.18 17.94
N VAL A 106 8.53 5.35 16.98
CA VAL A 106 8.09 5.81 15.64
C VAL A 106 6.87 6.73 15.78
N GLN A 107 5.84 6.30 16.52
CA GLN A 107 4.61 7.09 16.71
C GLN A 107 4.87 8.43 17.43
N SER A 108 5.90 8.50 18.26
CA SER A 108 6.32 9.74 18.94
C SER A 108 7.30 10.60 18.13
N GLY A 109 7.60 10.23 16.88
CA GLY A 109 8.53 10.94 16.00
C GLY A 109 10.01 10.79 16.38
N ARG A 110 10.35 9.88 17.30
CA ARG A 110 11.73 9.61 17.75
C ARG A 110 12.39 8.57 16.83
N ILE A 111 12.56 8.95 15.58
CA ILE A 111 12.93 8.02 14.49
C ILE A 111 14.31 7.39 14.71
N ASP A 112 15.32 8.16 15.11
CA ASP A 112 16.68 7.65 15.31
C ASP A 112 16.71 6.58 16.40
N GLU A 113 16.00 6.81 17.50
CA GLU A 113 15.92 5.85 18.61
C GLU A 113 15.12 4.60 18.22
N ALA A 114 14.11 4.74 17.34
CA ALA A 114 13.38 3.60 16.82
C ALA A 114 14.27 2.73 15.92
N LEU A 115 15.09 3.35 15.07
CA LEU A 115 16.07 2.66 14.22
C LEU A 115 17.06 1.88 15.08
N GLU A 116 17.64 2.51 16.12
CA GLU A 116 18.56 1.85 17.05
C GLU A 116 17.90 0.63 17.71
N GLN A 117 16.67 0.77 18.20
CA GLN A 117 15.95 -0.33 18.86
C GLN A 117 15.65 -1.49 17.89
N TYR A 118 15.24 -1.24 16.63
CA TYR A 118 15.04 -2.30 15.66
C TYR A 118 16.36 -2.99 15.29
N LEU A 119 17.47 -2.25 15.18
CA LEU A 119 18.80 -2.81 14.92
C LEU A 119 19.30 -3.66 16.10
N GLU A 120 19.05 -3.27 17.35
CA GLU A 120 19.35 -4.08 18.54
C GLU A 120 18.57 -5.41 18.51
N ILE A 121 17.27 -5.38 18.14
CA ILE A 121 16.47 -6.59 17.99
C ILE A 121 17.07 -7.52 16.92
N LEU A 122 17.55 -6.97 15.80
CA LEU A 122 18.20 -7.77 14.75
C LEU A 122 19.58 -8.28 15.15
N ALA A 123 20.31 -7.58 16.01
CA ALA A 123 21.58 -8.06 16.57
C ALA A 123 21.37 -9.30 17.46
N GLU A 124 20.27 -9.35 18.23
CA GLU A 124 19.89 -10.50 19.04
C GLU A 124 19.25 -11.63 18.20
N ASN A 125 18.40 -11.26 17.23
CA ASN A 125 17.69 -12.19 16.36
C ASN A 125 17.72 -11.70 14.89
N PRO A 126 18.74 -12.08 14.11
CA PRO A 126 18.88 -11.67 12.71
C PRO A 126 17.75 -12.13 11.77
N GLN A 127 16.87 -13.01 12.22
CA GLN A 127 15.71 -13.49 11.46
C GLN A 127 14.38 -12.96 12.03
N ASN A 128 14.41 -11.85 12.75
CA ASN A 128 13.18 -11.24 13.24
C ASN A 128 12.43 -10.55 12.10
N LEU A 129 11.38 -11.23 11.60
CA LEU A 129 10.55 -10.76 10.49
C LEU A 129 9.98 -9.37 10.75
N LYS A 130 9.39 -9.15 11.95
CA LYS A 130 8.75 -7.87 12.29
C LYS A 130 9.75 -6.72 12.33
N ALA A 131 10.94 -6.95 12.88
CA ALA A 131 11.98 -5.92 12.91
C ALA A 131 12.45 -5.56 11.49
N HIS A 132 12.66 -6.55 10.62
CA HIS A 132 12.98 -6.31 9.23
C HIS A 132 11.86 -5.58 8.48
N ASN A 133 10.59 -5.99 8.64
CA ASN A 133 9.46 -5.31 8.01
C ASN A 133 9.37 -3.85 8.46
N ASN A 134 9.45 -3.60 9.76
CA ASN A 134 9.30 -2.25 10.30
C ASN A 134 10.48 -1.33 9.92
N LEU A 135 11.71 -1.86 9.88
CA LEU A 135 12.85 -1.12 9.32
C LEU A 135 12.65 -0.82 7.83
N GLY A 136 12.12 -1.79 7.08
CA GLY A 136 11.81 -1.58 5.66
C GLY A 136 10.82 -0.45 5.45
N VAL A 137 9.73 -0.42 6.23
CA VAL A 137 8.74 0.67 6.17
C VAL A 137 9.37 2.01 6.57
N LEU A 138 10.12 2.03 7.68
CA LEU A 138 10.73 3.25 8.19
C LEU A 138 11.76 3.84 7.21
N PHE A 139 12.62 3.01 6.61
CA PHE A 139 13.56 3.47 5.58
C PHE A 139 12.85 3.93 4.31
N ASP A 140 11.71 3.31 3.95
CA ASP A 140 10.88 3.75 2.81
C ASP A 140 10.26 5.13 3.06
N GLU A 141 9.79 5.41 4.28
CA GLU A 141 9.29 6.72 4.70
C GLU A 141 10.39 7.80 4.72
N LEU A 142 11.61 7.42 5.09
CA LEU A 142 12.79 8.30 5.05
C LEU A 142 13.36 8.51 3.63
N GLY A 143 12.73 7.94 2.59
CA GLY A 143 13.20 8.04 1.21
C GLY A 143 14.40 7.13 0.87
N GLN A 144 14.87 6.32 1.82
CA GLN A 144 15.97 5.37 1.64
C GLN A 144 15.44 4.05 1.07
N HIS A 145 14.84 4.12 -0.11
CA HIS A 145 14.10 3.00 -0.70
C HIS A 145 14.96 1.77 -1.01
N ASP A 146 16.26 1.93 -1.33
CA ASP A 146 17.16 0.79 -1.55
C ASP A 146 17.38 -0.01 -0.26
N THR A 147 17.64 0.68 0.86
CA THR A 147 17.78 0.07 2.19
C THR A 147 16.47 -0.60 2.63
N ALA A 148 15.34 0.05 2.35
CA ALA A 148 14.02 -0.52 2.60
C ALA A 148 13.84 -1.86 1.88
N VAL A 149 14.21 -1.94 0.60
CA VAL A 149 14.15 -3.19 -0.18
C VAL A 149 15.00 -4.28 0.44
N GLU A 150 16.23 -4.00 0.90
CA GLU A 150 17.12 -4.98 1.53
C GLU A 150 16.49 -5.59 2.80
N HIS A 151 15.90 -4.76 3.65
CA HIS A 151 15.23 -5.22 4.85
C HIS A 151 13.97 -6.02 4.52
N LEU A 152 13.13 -5.56 3.60
CA LEU A 152 11.91 -6.27 3.19
C LEU A 152 12.21 -7.61 2.50
N GLU A 153 13.26 -7.69 1.67
CA GLU A 153 13.73 -8.97 1.13
C GLU A 153 14.26 -9.91 2.22
N SER A 154 14.87 -9.37 3.26
CA SER A 154 15.30 -10.16 4.42
C SER A 154 14.12 -10.68 5.23
N ALA A 155 13.05 -9.90 5.39
CA ALA A 155 11.80 -10.37 5.98
C ALA A 155 11.17 -11.51 5.15
N LEU A 156 11.16 -11.41 3.81
CA LEU A 156 10.63 -12.46 2.93
C LEU A 156 11.49 -13.74 2.90
N LYS A 157 12.76 -13.70 3.33
CA LYS A 157 13.54 -14.93 3.54
C LYS A 157 13.02 -15.74 4.74
N VAL A 158 12.41 -15.06 5.72
CA VAL A 158 11.83 -15.70 6.92
C VAL A 158 10.43 -16.23 6.62
N ASP A 159 9.57 -15.41 6.02
CA ASP A 159 8.22 -15.78 5.61
C ASP A 159 7.94 -15.23 4.20
N GLN A 160 8.04 -16.12 3.23
CA GLN A 160 7.91 -15.75 1.83
C GLN A 160 6.49 -15.33 1.44
N ASP A 161 5.48 -15.80 2.15
CA ASP A 161 4.06 -15.58 1.86
C ASP A 161 3.42 -14.50 2.74
N ASN A 162 4.23 -13.72 3.44
CA ASN A 162 3.76 -12.61 4.23
C ASN A 162 3.23 -11.48 3.33
N VAL A 163 1.91 -11.32 3.31
CA VAL A 163 1.21 -10.37 2.42
C VAL A 163 1.62 -8.94 2.71
N GLU A 164 1.73 -8.55 3.97
CA GLU A 164 2.14 -7.20 4.37
C GLU A 164 3.55 -6.86 3.85
N VAL A 165 4.52 -7.75 4.05
CA VAL A 165 5.90 -7.56 3.57
C VAL A 165 5.95 -7.49 2.04
N LEU A 166 5.15 -8.32 1.35
CA LEU A 166 5.06 -8.28 -0.12
C LEU A 166 4.53 -6.94 -0.63
N ILE A 167 3.52 -6.37 0.03
CA ILE A 167 2.96 -5.06 -0.30
C ILE A 167 4.00 -3.96 -0.07
N ASN A 168 4.67 -3.96 1.08
CA ASN A 168 5.69 -2.98 1.42
C ASN A 168 6.88 -3.04 0.44
N LEU A 169 7.34 -4.25 0.08
CA LEU A 169 8.39 -4.42 -0.93
C LEU A 169 7.96 -3.89 -2.30
N ALA A 170 6.72 -4.14 -2.70
CA ALA A 170 6.19 -3.62 -3.96
C ALA A 170 6.14 -2.09 -3.97
N SER A 171 5.74 -1.47 -2.84
CA SER A 171 5.73 -0.01 -2.66
C SER A 171 7.13 0.57 -2.83
N ALA A 172 8.12 0.08 -2.07
CA ALA A 172 9.51 0.54 -2.13
C ALA A 172 10.10 0.39 -3.55
N LEU A 173 9.88 -0.77 -4.21
CA LEU A 173 10.33 -0.99 -5.59
C LEU A 173 9.63 -0.07 -6.60
N THR A 174 8.36 0.28 -6.35
CA THR A 174 7.59 1.19 -7.21
C THR A 174 8.12 2.63 -7.07
N LYS A 175 8.45 3.07 -5.86
CA LYS A 175 9.08 4.37 -5.62
C LYS A 175 10.47 4.48 -6.27
N LEU A 176 11.24 3.38 -6.29
CA LEU A 176 12.52 3.27 -7.02
C LEU A 176 12.37 3.21 -8.55
N GLY A 177 11.15 3.20 -9.10
CA GLY A 177 10.94 3.00 -10.54
C GLY A 177 11.24 1.58 -11.02
N ARG A 178 11.49 0.62 -10.12
CA ARG A 178 11.78 -0.78 -10.46
C ARG A 178 10.51 -1.58 -10.73
N PHE A 179 9.67 -1.09 -11.64
CA PHE A 179 8.30 -1.59 -11.87
C PHE A 179 8.23 -3.07 -12.24
N ARG A 180 9.22 -3.61 -12.98
CA ARG A 180 9.25 -5.04 -13.30
C ARG A 180 9.41 -5.89 -12.04
N ARG A 181 10.31 -5.48 -11.14
CA ARG A 181 10.53 -6.18 -9.87
C ARG A 181 9.33 -6.05 -8.93
N ALA A 182 8.68 -4.87 -8.89
CA ALA A 182 7.50 -4.62 -8.08
C ALA A 182 6.30 -5.51 -8.47
N GLY A 183 6.19 -5.91 -9.73
CA GLY A 183 5.07 -6.71 -10.21
C GLY A 183 4.99 -8.13 -9.61
N ASP A 184 6.11 -8.75 -9.25
CA ASP A 184 6.10 -10.11 -8.68
C ASP A 184 5.52 -10.15 -7.25
N PRO A 185 5.98 -9.32 -6.30
CA PRO A 185 5.40 -9.28 -4.97
C PRO A 185 3.92 -8.85 -4.98
N VAL A 186 3.51 -7.89 -5.81
CA VAL A 186 2.08 -7.52 -5.94
C VAL A 186 1.23 -8.70 -6.39
N ARG A 187 1.63 -9.40 -7.47
CA ARG A 187 0.89 -10.57 -7.95
C ARG A 187 0.82 -11.69 -6.91
N ARG A 188 1.88 -11.86 -6.11
CA ARG A 188 1.90 -12.84 -5.03
C ARG A 188 0.96 -12.43 -3.91
N ALA A 189 0.98 -11.18 -3.46
CA ALA A 189 0.07 -10.64 -2.46
C ALA A 189 -1.39 -10.83 -2.88
N LEU A 190 -1.75 -10.48 -4.11
CA LEU A 190 -3.11 -10.64 -4.65
C LEU A 190 -3.54 -12.11 -4.83
N ARG A 191 -2.61 -13.04 -5.06
CA ARG A 191 -2.96 -14.48 -5.06
C ARG A 191 -3.26 -15.01 -3.67
N LEU A 192 -2.55 -14.49 -2.65
CA LEU A 192 -2.73 -14.90 -1.24
C LEU A 192 -3.96 -14.23 -0.62
N ALA A 193 -4.19 -12.97 -0.96
CA ALA A 193 -5.26 -12.14 -0.44
C ALA A 193 -5.92 -11.32 -1.57
N PRO A 194 -6.80 -11.92 -2.40
CA PRO A 194 -7.36 -11.25 -3.59
C PRO A 194 -8.27 -10.07 -3.28
N ASP A 195 -8.86 -10.04 -2.09
CA ASP A 195 -9.76 -8.98 -1.64
C ASP A 195 -9.12 -8.03 -0.61
N ASP A 196 -7.80 -8.09 -0.44
CA ASP A 196 -7.06 -7.17 0.42
C ASP A 196 -6.97 -5.79 -0.24
N PRO A 197 -7.52 -4.72 0.38
CA PRO A 197 -7.50 -3.37 -0.20
C PRO A 197 -6.07 -2.82 -0.37
N ALA A 198 -5.13 -3.16 0.53
CA ALA A 198 -3.77 -2.69 0.45
C ALA A 198 -3.00 -3.35 -0.72
N ALA A 199 -3.23 -4.64 -0.97
CA ALA A 199 -2.66 -5.33 -2.13
C ALA A 199 -3.20 -4.76 -3.44
N ARG A 200 -4.51 -4.46 -3.51
CA ARG A 200 -5.13 -3.81 -4.66
C ARG A 200 -4.63 -2.38 -4.86
N LEU A 201 -4.46 -1.62 -3.77
CA LEU A 201 -3.89 -0.28 -3.83
C LEU A 201 -2.45 -0.32 -4.37
N ALA A 202 -1.62 -1.25 -3.90
CA ALA A 202 -0.27 -1.43 -4.42
C ALA A 202 -0.27 -1.77 -5.93
N GLN A 203 -1.21 -2.63 -6.39
CA GLN A 203 -1.40 -2.92 -7.82
C GLN A 203 -1.81 -1.67 -8.59
N ALA A 204 -2.74 -0.90 -8.06
CA ALA A 204 -3.24 0.33 -8.69
C ALA A 204 -2.14 1.38 -8.81
N ILE A 205 -1.37 1.62 -7.73
CA ILE A 205 -0.24 2.56 -7.74
C ILE A 205 0.83 2.11 -8.74
N LEU A 206 1.17 0.81 -8.77
CA LEU A 206 2.10 0.26 -9.75
C LEU A 206 1.62 0.47 -11.18
N SER A 207 0.34 0.21 -11.47
CA SER A 207 -0.27 0.45 -12.79
C SER A 207 -0.24 1.92 -13.15
N PHE A 208 -0.60 2.81 -12.21
CA PHE A 208 -0.55 4.26 -12.39
C PHE A 208 0.88 4.74 -12.74
N ARG A 209 1.90 4.30 -11.98
CA ARG A 209 3.31 4.65 -12.22
C ARG A 209 3.84 4.12 -13.54
N ARG A 210 3.24 3.09 -14.09
CA ARG A 210 3.53 2.55 -15.43
C ARG A 210 2.76 3.25 -16.55
N GLY A 211 1.92 4.23 -16.23
CA GLY A 211 1.07 4.92 -17.19
C GLY A 211 -0.18 4.14 -17.63
N LEU A 212 -0.50 3.04 -16.95
CA LEU A 212 -1.69 2.20 -17.24
C LEU A 212 -2.89 2.73 -16.43
N TYR A 213 -3.32 3.96 -16.76
CA TYR A 213 -4.29 4.71 -15.95
C TYR A 213 -5.66 4.05 -15.88
N ASP A 214 -6.15 3.46 -16.97
CA ASP A 214 -7.43 2.75 -17.00
C ASP A 214 -7.42 1.51 -16.10
N GLN A 215 -6.29 0.77 -16.07
CA GLN A 215 -6.13 -0.38 -15.18
C GLN A 215 -6.06 0.07 -13.71
N ALA A 216 -5.36 1.17 -13.44
CA ALA A 216 -5.29 1.73 -12.10
C ALA A 216 -6.68 2.16 -11.61
N GLU A 217 -7.47 2.81 -12.48
CA GLU A 217 -8.81 3.31 -12.14
C GLU A 217 -9.76 2.17 -11.75
N VAL A 218 -9.72 1.03 -12.43
CA VAL A 218 -10.55 -0.15 -12.09
C VAL A 218 -10.30 -0.63 -10.67
N GLU A 219 -9.03 -0.80 -10.28
CA GLU A 219 -8.69 -1.24 -8.92
C GLU A 219 -9.02 -0.17 -7.87
N LEU A 220 -8.77 1.11 -8.18
CA LEU A 220 -9.05 2.23 -7.27
C LEU A 220 -10.55 2.43 -7.07
N ARG A 221 -11.36 2.27 -8.12
CA ARG A 221 -12.82 2.28 -8.02
C ARG A 221 -13.30 1.18 -7.10
N TRP A 222 -12.80 -0.03 -7.27
CA TRP A 222 -13.15 -1.16 -6.42
C TRP A 222 -12.89 -0.87 -4.92
N ILE A 223 -11.78 -0.19 -4.59
CA ILE A 223 -11.46 0.22 -3.22
C ILE A 223 -12.43 1.31 -2.75
N CYS A 224 -12.62 2.38 -3.53
CA CYS A 224 -13.46 3.51 -3.16
C CYS A 224 -14.95 3.13 -2.99
N ASP A 225 -15.43 2.13 -3.74
CA ASP A 225 -16.80 1.63 -3.63
C ASP A 225 -17.03 0.87 -2.31
N ARG A 226 -15.99 0.28 -1.73
CA ARG A 226 -16.02 -0.45 -0.46
C ARG A 226 -15.69 0.44 0.74
N ASP A 227 -14.75 1.32 0.57
CA ASP A 227 -14.33 2.30 1.56
C ASP A 227 -14.31 3.70 0.95
N PRO A 228 -15.41 4.44 1.06
CA PRO A 228 -15.48 5.84 0.62
C PRO A 228 -14.53 6.79 1.40
N GLY A 229 -13.97 6.33 2.52
CA GLY A 229 -12.97 7.04 3.33
C GLY A 229 -11.53 6.78 2.95
N ALA A 230 -11.26 5.91 1.96
CA ALA A 230 -9.91 5.60 1.49
C ALA A 230 -9.29 6.80 0.74
N GLY A 231 -8.79 7.79 1.47
CA GLY A 231 -8.29 9.06 0.92
C GLY A 231 -7.18 8.87 -0.12
N GLU A 232 -6.24 7.96 0.12
CA GLU A 232 -5.16 7.68 -0.83
C GLU A 232 -5.68 7.04 -2.12
N ALA A 233 -6.64 6.13 -2.04
CA ALA A 233 -7.26 5.54 -3.22
C ALA A 233 -8.03 6.59 -4.04
N LEU A 234 -8.76 7.49 -3.36
CA LEU A 234 -9.44 8.62 -4.00
C LEU A 234 -8.45 9.55 -4.71
N TYR A 235 -7.32 9.85 -4.06
CA TYR A 235 -6.27 10.66 -4.66
C TYR A 235 -5.74 10.04 -5.96
N TYR A 236 -5.30 8.78 -5.93
CA TYR A 236 -4.77 8.12 -7.13
C TYR A 236 -5.84 7.91 -8.20
N ARG A 237 -7.10 7.67 -7.82
CA ARG A 237 -8.21 7.57 -8.77
C ARG A 237 -8.43 8.91 -9.48
N ALA A 238 -8.46 10.01 -8.73
CA ALA A 238 -8.57 11.35 -9.30
C ALA A 238 -7.39 11.69 -10.22
N GLU A 239 -6.17 11.31 -9.84
CA GLU A 239 -4.99 11.47 -10.71
C GLU A 239 -5.11 10.64 -12.01
N ALA A 240 -5.56 9.39 -11.95
CA ALA A 240 -5.77 8.55 -13.13
C ALA A 240 -6.82 9.17 -14.07
N LEU A 241 -7.94 9.63 -13.53
CA LEU A 241 -8.97 10.34 -14.29
C LEU A 241 -8.46 11.67 -14.89
N ASN A 242 -7.63 12.41 -14.16
CA ASN A 242 -6.98 13.61 -14.69
C ASN A 242 -6.07 13.26 -15.88
N ARG A 243 -5.30 12.18 -15.81
CA ARG A 243 -4.42 11.73 -16.91
C ARG A 243 -5.20 11.24 -18.13
N THR A 244 -6.39 10.68 -17.94
CA THR A 244 -7.29 10.24 -19.03
C THR A 244 -8.23 11.33 -19.52
N GLY A 245 -8.14 12.57 -18.97
CA GLY A 245 -8.90 13.72 -19.44
C GLY A 245 -10.30 13.87 -18.84
N GLN A 246 -10.66 13.08 -17.85
CA GLN A 246 -11.96 13.11 -17.15
C GLN A 246 -11.92 14.14 -15.99
N PHE A 247 -11.70 15.43 -16.36
CA PHE A 247 -11.35 16.49 -15.40
C PHE A 247 -12.42 16.82 -14.38
N SER A 248 -13.71 16.70 -14.75
CA SER A 248 -14.82 17.02 -13.82
C SER A 248 -14.86 16.02 -12.67
N GLU A 249 -14.83 14.72 -12.98
CA GLU A 249 -14.84 13.66 -11.97
C GLU A 249 -13.52 13.67 -11.16
N ALA A 250 -12.39 13.91 -11.82
CA ALA A 250 -11.10 14.07 -11.16
C ALA A 250 -11.13 15.17 -10.10
N MET A 251 -11.74 16.32 -10.38
CA MET A 251 -11.85 17.43 -9.44
C MET A 251 -12.72 17.10 -8.23
N GLU A 252 -13.86 16.43 -8.43
CA GLU A 252 -14.74 16.00 -7.36
C GLU A 252 -14.04 15.03 -6.40
N LEU A 253 -13.41 13.99 -6.96
CA LEU A 253 -12.69 13.01 -6.16
C LEU A 253 -11.45 13.61 -5.47
N MET A 254 -10.74 14.51 -6.15
CA MET A 254 -9.57 15.18 -5.57
C MET A 254 -9.97 16.10 -4.41
N SER A 255 -11.14 16.77 -4.50
CA SER A 255 -11.66 17.57 -3.39
C SER A 255 -11.97 16.71 -2.17
N ARG A 256 -12.58 15.54 -2.37
CA ARG A 256 -12.83 14.57 -1.30
C ARG A 256 -11.53 14.01 -0.72
N ALA A 257 -10.56 13.71 -1.57
CA ALA A 257 -9.23 13.26 -1.10
C ALA A 257 -8.56 14.33 -0.22
N ALA A 258 -8.65 15.62 -0.60
CA ALA A 258 -8.12 16.72 0.19
C ALA A 258 -8.79 16.87 1.58
N GLU A 259 -10.07 16.54 1.69
CA GLU A 259 -10.79 16.54 2.98
C GLU A 259 -10.36 15.37 3.87
N LEU A 260 -10.09 14.19 3.28
CA LEU A 260 -9.72 12.98 3.99
C LEU A 260 -8.21 12.94 4.33
N LEU A 261 -7.39 13.67 3.59
CA LEU A 261 -5.94 13.78 3.78
C LEU A 261 -5.57 15.26 4.08
N PRO A 262 -6.01 15.80 5.23
CA PRO A 262 -5.90 17.24 5.50
C PRO A 262 -4.45 17.73 5.59
N ASP A 263 -3.50 16.87 5.96
CA ASP A 263 -2.08 17.20 6.12
C ASP A 263 -1.24 16.89 4.85
N ASP A 264 -1.85 16.26 3.84
CA ASP A 264 -1.17 15.95 2.57
C ASP A 264 -1.28 17.13 1.60
N ALA A 265 -0.14 17.64 1.16
CA ALA A 265 -0.07 18.74 0.20
C ALA A 265 -0.48 18.33 -1.23
N ARG A 266 -0.31 17.05 -1.60
CA ARG A 266 -0.50 16.54 -2.97
C ARG A 266 -1.90 16.80 -3.54
N PRO A 267 -3.02 16.51 -2.83
CA PRO A 267 -4.35 16.78 -3.37
C PRO A 267 -4.59 18.27 -3.65
N TYR A 268 -4.10 19.16 -2.78
CA TYR A 268 -4.25 20.60 -2.96
C TYR A 268 -3.45 21.11 -4.15
N TYR A 269 -2.25 20.59 -4.36
CA TYR A 269 -1.43 20.94 -5.51
C TYR A 269 -2.10 20.55 -6.84
N THR A 270 -2.64 19.31 -6.89
CA THR A 270 -3.37 18.81 -8.05
C THR A 270 -4.65 19.60 -8.31
N LEU A 271 -5.41 19.97 -7.25
CA LEU A 271 -6.58 20.84 -7.39
C LEU A 271 -6.19 22.21 -7.98
N GLY A 272 -5.06 22.77 -7.56
CA GLY A 272 -4.53 24.00 -8.15
C GLY A 272 -4.37 23.90 -9.66
N HIS A 273 -3.72 22.83 -10.14
CA HIS A 273 -3.57 22.58 -11.57
C HIS A 273 -4.91 22.35 -12.30
N LEU A 274 -5.85 21.65 -11.68
CA LEU A 274 -7.18 21.45 -12.27
C LEU A 274 -7.98 22.75 -12.40
N TYR A 275 -7.87 23.68 -11.42
CA TYR A 275 -8.46 25.01 -11.48
C TYR A 275 -7.79 25.88 -12.54
N ASP A 276 -6.46 25.85 -12.66
CA ASP A 276 -5.74 26.59 -13.72
C ASP A 276 -6.19 26.18 -15.12
N ARG A 277 -6.39 24.88 -15.35
CA ARG A 277 -6.93 24.38 -16.64
C ARG A 277 -8.33 24.89 -16.95
N GLN A 278 -9.11 25.24 -15.92
CA GLN A 278 -10.43 25.85 -16.06
C GLN A 278 -10.39 27.41 -16.12
N ASN A 279 -9.21 28.02 -16.16
CA ASN A 279 -9.00 29.47 -16.06
C ASN A 279 -9.56 30.09 -14.76
N ARG A 280 -9.60 29.32 -13.67
CA ARG A 280 -10.06 29.73 -12.33
C ARG A 280 -8.84 30.09 -11.47
N ALA A 281 -8.15 31.17 -11.84
CA ALA A 281 -6.88 31.57 -11.25
C ALA A 281 -6.96 31.88 -9.74
N PHE A 282 -8.08 32.39 -9.26
CA PHE A 282 -8.24 32.70 -7.83
C PHE A 282 -8.30 31.41 -6.99
N GLU A 283 -9.10 30.45 -7.40
CA GLU A 283 -9.21 29.17 -6.73
C GLU A 283 -7.91 28.36 -6.85
N ALA A 284 -7.25 28.41 -7.99
CA ALA A 284 -5.92 27.79 -8.16
C ALA A 284 -4.91 28.34 -7.16
N ALA A 285 -4.80 29.67 -7.04
CA ALA A 285 -3.90 30.34 -6.10
C ALA A 285 -4.18 29.95 -4.64
N GLU A 286 -5.46 29.82 -4.27
CA GLU A 286 -5.86 29.37 -2.94
C GLU A 286 -5.42 27.93 -2.67
N MET A 287 -5.57 27.01 -3.64
CA MET A 287 -5.14 25.62 -3.48
C MET A 287 -3.61 25.51 -3.39
N TYR A 288 -2.85 26.23 -4.20
CA TYR A 288 -1.39 26.26 -4.09
C TYR A 288 -0.92 26.82 -2.74
N ARG A 289 -1.60 27.83 -2.20
CA ARG A 289 -1.32 28.33 -0.86
C ARG A 289 -1.50 27.23 0.18
N ARG A 290 -2.66 26.54 0.15
CA ARG A 290 -2.95 25.42 1.08
C ARG A 290 -1.93 24.29 0.95
N ALA A 291 -1.48 23.97 -0.25
CA ALA A 291 -0.43 22.97 -0.47
C ALA A 291 0.88 23.37 0.19
N ARG A 292 1.31 24.63 0.01
CA ARG A 292 2.56 25.16 0.58
C ARG A 292 2.54 25.19 2.10
N ASP A 293 1.41 25.59 2.71
CA ASP A 293 1.26 25.64 4.16
C ASP A 293 1.50 24.26 4.80
N ARG A 294 1.13 23.17 4.09
CA ARG A 294 1.32 21.77 4.53
C ARG A 294 2.71 21.21 4.31
N GLN A 295 3.45 21.75 3.36
CA GLN A 295 4.85 21.36 3.16
C GLN A 295 5.79 21.99 4.20
N SER A 296 5.31 23.01 4.90
CA SER A 296 6.11 23.77 5.87
C SER A 296 5.86 23.34 7.32
N SER A 297 4.92 22.42 7.54
CA SER A 297 4.54 21.85 8.84
C SER A 297 5.25 20.53 9.10
#